data_af5d4d3ea196d60585e3587e815762f2
#
_entry.id   af5d4d3ea196d60585e3587e815762f2
#
_cell.length_a   1.000
_cell.length_b   1.000
_cell.length_c   1.000
_cell.angle_alpha   90.00
_cell.angle_beta   90.00
_cell.angle_gamma   90.00
#
_symmetry.space_group_name_H-M   'P 1'
#
loop_
_entity.id
_entity.type
_entity.pdbx_description
1 polymer ?
#
loop_
_entity_poly.entity_id
_entity_poly.type
_entity_poly.pdbx_seq_one_letter_code
_entity_poly.pdbx_strand_id
1 'polypeptide(L)'
;MIIAAICMIGTFVSCEEEKEESADNNLFPKYFKTTVDSCARVGSVLIVDMTITNKSGKDVQDLALRTGEDWNIGSSRDDLNNGLSQGMRFSLNGGEYKVNLSNVSVLAGESIKLRLRVNDFDKTNSARNVWIYVQATSNTLNMETYSGIVLEKLRIVDDRVLSNGVQTNDRKLSYTFVQAQRDANTNDVYLYFKLKNNTGKHLRNVTFRNYYNSQIADDQGNSYSNILYGTNTNYMSFSYTTDIQAGEEVSFIVQACDVAPEANKFSGNIVVEADNYVMEDDVLHFFNLGFAQSYN
;
A
#
# COMPACT_ATOMS: atom_id res chain seq x y z
N MET A 1 -21.51 -56.20 -55.43
CA MET A 1 -20.55 -55.98 -54.37
C MET A 1 -20.83 -54.60 -53.82
N ILE A 2 -21.59 -54.55 -52.75
CA ILE A 2 -22.08 -53.29 -52.13
C ILE A 2 -21.19 -53.03 -50.92
N ILE A 3 -20.46 -51.90 -50.94
CA ILE A 3 -19.63 -51.44 -49.83
C ILE A 3 -20.51 -50.51 -48.95
N ALA A 4 -20.83 -50.99 -47.78
CA ALA A 4 -21.54 -50.19 -46.81
C ALA A 4 -20.53 -49.30 -46.09
N ALA A 5 -20.68 -47.96 -46.18
CA ALA A 5 -19.95 -46.98 -45.42
C ALA A 5 -20.64 -46.81 -44.06
N ILE A 6 -19.94 -47.18 -43.01
CA ILE A 6 -20.35 -46.92 -41.61
C ILE A 6 -19.95 -45.49 -41.26
N CYS A 7 -20.93 -44.59 -41.16
CA CYS A 7 -20.74 -43.28 -40.53
C CYS A 7 -20.71 -43.46 -39.02
N MET A 8 -19.52 -43.31 -38.42
CA MET A 8 -19.40 -43.09 -36.95
C MET A 8 -19.82 -41.65 -36.65
N ILE A 9 -20.98 -41.49 -36.04
CA ILE A 9 -21.41 -40.26 -35.43
C ILE A 9 -20.69 -40.16 -34.09
N GLY A 10 -19.61 -39.40 -34.06
CA GLY A 10 -18.96 -39.00 -32.84
C GLY A 10 -19.86 -38.02 -32.10
N THR A 11 -20.47 -38.46 -31.01
CA THR A 11 -21.09 -37.57 -30.04
C THR A 11 -19.97 -36.77 -29.35
N PHE A 12 -19.81 -35.51 -29.75
CA PHE A 12 -19.09 -34.55 -28.94
C PHE A 12 -19.90 -34.36 -27.68
N VAL A 13 -19.44 -34.94 -26.56
CA VAL A 13 -19.85 -34.54 -25.25
C VAL A 13 -19.21 -33.17 -25.05
N SER A 14 -20.03 -32.13 -25.21
CA SER A 14 -19.69 -30.82 -24.72
C SER A 14 -19.49 -30.96 -23.21
N CYS A 15 -18.25 -30.87 -22.74
CA CYS A 15 -18.01 -30.51 -21.36
C CYS A 15 -18.59 -29.11 -21.22
N GLU A 16 -19.81 -28.99 -20.71
CA GLU A 16 -20.25 -27.77 -20.04
C GLU A 16 -19.25 -27.56 -18.92
N GLU A 17 -18.47 -26.49 -19.03
CA GLU A 17 -17.71 -25.98 -17.90
C GLU A 17 -18.75 -25.77 -16.79
N GLU A 18 -18.65 -26.57 -15.73
CA GLU A 18 -19.36 -26.31 -14.47
C GLU A 18 -19.04 -24.86 -14.10
N LYS A 19 -19.99 -23.97 -14.32
CA LYS A 19 -19.92 -22.63 -13.73
C LYS A 19 -19.82 -22.85 -12.24
N GLU A 20 -18.69 -22.45 -11.69
CA GLU A 20 -18.46 -22.49 -10.25
C GLU A 20 -19.66 -21.87 -9.53
N GLU A 21 -20.41 -22.69 -8.80
CA GLU A 21 -21.55 -22.28 -7.98
C GLU A 21 -21.20 -21.22 -6.91
N SER A 22 -19.92 -20.89 -6.78
CA SER A 22 -19.40 -19.97 -5.75
C SER A 22 -19.84 -18.50 -5.92
N ALA A 23 -20.14 -18.06 -7.14
CA ALA A 23 -20.53 -16.68 -7.40
C ALA A 23 -21.95 -16.34 -6.92
N ASP A 24 -22.85 -17.34 -6.88
CA ASP A 24 -24.27 -17.14 -6.51
C ASP A 24 -24.50 -16.97 -5.00
N ASN A 25 -23.53 -17.35 -4.16
CA ASN A 25 -23.66 -17.28 -2.70
C ASN A 25 -23.11 -15.97 -2.10
N ASN A 26 -22.48 -15.10 -2.87
CA ASN A 26 -22.00 -13.82 -2.38
C ASN A 26 -23.17 -12.82 -2.19
N LEU A 27 -23.64 -12.70 -0.96
CA LEU A 27 -24.75 -11.79 -0.61
C LEU A 27 -24.30 -10.31 -0.44
N PHE A 28 -23.01 -10.03 -0.38
CA PHE A 28 -22.52 -8.67 -0.14
C PHE A 28 -23.02 -7.68 -1.21
N PRO A 29 -22.88 -7.92 -2.52
CA PRO A 29 -23.36 -7.00 -3.55
C PRO A 29 -24.88 -6.78 -3.55
N LYS A 30 -25.64 -7.71 -2.96
CA LYS A 30 -27.10 -7.56 -2.79
C LYS A 30 -27.44 -6.45 -1.79
N TYR A 31 -26.68 -6.35 -0.70
CA TYR A 31 -26.97 -5.46 0.42
C TYR A 31 -26.11 -4.20 0.44
N PHE A 32 -24.95 -4.23 -0.17
CA PHE A 32 -24.01 -3.12 -0.20
C PHE A 32 -23.59 -2.78 -1.62
N LYS A 33 -23.33 -1.50 -1.85
CA LYS A 33 -22.64 -1.01 -3.04
C LYS A 33 -21.22 -0.65 -2.65
N THR A 34 -20.24 -1.18 -3.36
CA THR A 34 -18.85 -0.76 -3.25
C THR A 34 -18.46 0.14 -4.41
N THR A 35 -17.82 1.25 -4.12
CA THR A 35 -17.21 2.12 -5.12
C THR A 35 -15.73 2.25 -4.76
N VAL A 36 -14.84 1.92 -5.68
CA VAL A 36 -13.40 2.13 -5.51
C VAL A 36 -13.09 3.59 -5.80
N ASP A 37 -12.59 4.30 -4.82
CA ASP A 37 -12.24 5.71 -4.92
C ASP A 37 -10.81 5.88 -5.45
N SER A 38 -9.88 4.99 -5.03
CA SER A 38 -8.50 4.95 -5.52
C SER A 38 -7.86 3.58 -5.29
N CYS A 39 -6.88 3.24 -6.13
CA CYS A 39 -5.97 2.11 -5.93
C CYS A 39 -4.56 2.60 -6.29
N ALA A 40 -3.72 2.83 -5.29
CA ALA A 40 -2.43 3.45 -5.48
C ALA A 40 -1.33 2.67 -4.76
N ARG A 41 -0.14 2.65 -5.35
CA ARG A 41 1.09 2.20 -4.72
C ARG A 41 1.80 3.39 -4.10
N VAL A 42 2.27 3.21 -2.88
CA VAL A 42 3.11 4.17 -2.16
C VAL A 42 4.30 3.39 -1.61
N GLY A 43 5.42 3.43 -2.29
CA GLY A 43 6.56 2.58 -1.98
C GLY A 43 6.22 1.09 -2.08
N SER A 44 6.50 0.34 -1.03
CA SER A 44 6.12 -1.07 -0.88
C SER A 44 4.75 -1.26 -0.23
N VAL A 45 3.89 -0.24 -0.22
CA VAL A 45 2.54 -0.30 0.33
C VAL A 45 1.52 -0.10 -0.77
N LEU A 46 0.52 -0.99 -0.85
CA LEU A 46 -0.66 -0.78 -1.67
C LEU A 46 -1.77 -0.17 -0.80
N ILE A 47 -2.42 0.88 -1.31
CA ILE A 47 -3.57 1.51 -0.68
C ILE A 47 -4.75 1.45 -1.63
N VAL A 48 -5.86 0.91 -1.15
CA VAL A 48 -7.14 0.91 -1.86
C VAL A 48 -8.16 1.65 -1.00
N ASP A 49 -8.62 2.80 -1.49
CA ASP A 49 -9.71 3.54 -0.88
C ASP A 49 -11.02 3.17 -1.53
N MET A 50 -12.03 2.92 -0.72
CA MET A 50 -13.35 2.58 -1.21
C MET A 50 -14.46 3.15 -0.33
N THR A 51 -15.60 3.36 -0.94
CA THR A 51 -16.86 3.75 -0.28
C THR A 51 -17.80 2.56 -0.30
N ILE A 52 -18.33 2.18 0.88
CA ILE A 52 -19.32 1.13 1.03
C ILE A 52 -20.63 1.79 1.44
N THR A 53 -21.67 1.62 0.62
CA THR A 53 -23.03 2.17 0.87
C THR A 53 -23.98 1.05 1.21
N ASN A 54 -24.67 1.17 2.33
CA ASN A 54 -25.72 0.23 2.73
C ASN A 54 -27.00 0.49 1.92
N LYS A 55 -27.38 -0.44 1.06
CA LYS A 55 -28.64 -0.41 0.28
C LYS A 55 -29.66 -1.46 0.72
N SER A 56 -29.42 -2.12 1.87
CA SER A 56 -30.29 -3.21 2.36
C SER A 56 -31.66 -2.73 2.85
N GLY A 57 -31.82 -1.43 3.11
CA GLY A 57 -32.98 -0.87 3.76
C GLY A 57 -33.07 -1.12 5.27
N LYS A 58 -32.04 -1.72 5.87
CA LYS A 58 -31.94 -2.00 7.31
C LYS A 58 -30.69 -1.34 7.89
N ASP A 59 -30.77 -0.91 9.14
CA ASP A 59 -29.62 -0.50 9.90
C ASP A 59 -28.77 -1.73 10.25
N VAL A 60 -27.51 -1.73 9.88
CA VAL A 60 -26.54 -2.80 10.14
C VAL A 60 -25.55 -2.29 11.18
N GLN A 61 -25.43 -2.99 12.32
CA GLN A 61 -24.52 -2.61 13.41
C GLN A 61 -23.49 -3.69 13.70
N ASP A 62 -23.51 -4.78 12.95
CA ASP A 62 -22.73 -5.99 13.17
C ASP A 62 -21.91 -6.40 11.93
N LEU A 63 -21.67 -5.48 11.01
CA LEU A 63 -20.83 -5.78 9.85
C LEU A 63 -19.40 -6.06 10.31
N ALA A 64 -18.89 -7.24 9.97
CA ALA A 64 -17.50 -7.60 10.20
C ALA A 64 -16.78 -7.73 8.85
N LEU A 65 -15.59 -7.14 8.75
CA LEU A 65 -14.71 -7.23 7.59
C LEU A 65 -13.40 -7.91 8.02
N ARG A 66 -12.97 -8.89 7.27
CA ARG A 66 -11.78 -9.69 7.59
C ARG A 66 -10.94 -9.90 6.34
N THR A 67 -9.63 -10.04 6.55
CA THR A 67 -8.77 -10.60 5.51
C THR A 67 -9.09 -12.07 5.39
N GLY A 68 -9.60 -12.52 4.23
CA GLY A 68 -9.98 -13.91 4.01
C GLY A 68 -9.12 -14.54 2.93
N GLU A 69 -8.67 -15.77 3.17
CA GLU A 69 -8.42 -16.75 2.13
C GLU A 69 -9.61 -17.70 2.20
N ASP A 70 -10.60 -17.49 1.37
CA ASP A 70 -11.68 -18.45 1.24
C ASP A 70 -11.50 -19.20 -0.06
N TRP A 71 -11.48 -20.54 0.04
CA TRP A 71 -11.33 -21.45 -1.11
C TRP A 71 -12.43 -21.26 -2.16
N ASN A 72 -13.56 -20.68 -1.79
CA ASN A 72 -14.74 -20.54 -2.65
C ASN A 72 -14.85 -19.16 -3.34
N ILE A 73 -14.16 -18.12 -2.85
CA ILE A 73 -14.35 -16.74 -3.36
C ILE A 73 -13.05 -16.14 -3.91
N GLY A 74 -11.93 -16.82 -3.72
CA GLY A 74 -10.62 -16.40 -4.21
C GLY A 74 -9.73 -15.78 -3.14
N SER A 75 -8.46 -15.60 -3.47
CA SER A 75 -7.45 -14.94 -2.63
C SER A 75 -7.09 -13.58 -3.21
N SER A 76 -6.83 -12.62 -2.32
CA SER A 76 -6.25 -11.34 -2.74
C SER A 76 -4.85 -11.56 -3.28
N ARG A 77 -4.58 -11.06 -4.48
CA ARG A 77 -3.31 -11.25 -5.20
C ARG A 77 -2.99 -10.10 -6.15
N ASP A 78 -1.76 -9.99 -6.56
CA ASP A 78 -1.34 -9.15 -7.68
C ASP A 78 -1.29 -9.93 -9.01
N ASP A 79 -0.97 -9.26 -10.11
CA ASP A 79 -0.81 -9.86 -11.44
C ASP A 79 0.49 -10.65 -11.62
N LEU A 80 1.35 -10.70 -10.62
CA LEU A 80 2.51 -11.57 -10.50
C LEU A 80 2.20 -12.83 -9.65
N ASN A 81 0.94 -12.98 -9.23
CA ASN A 81 0.42 -14.06 -8.39
C ASN A 81 0.97 -14.08 -6.95
N ASN A 82 1.42 -12.95 -6.42
CA ASN A 82 1.79 -12.84 -5.02
C ASN A 82 0.53 -12.65 -4.16
N GLY A 83 0.40 -13.43 -3.09
CA GLY A 83 -0.71 -13.32 -2.12
C GLY A 83 -0.60 -12.05 -1.27
N LEU A 84 -1.72 -11.36 -1.03
CA LEU A 84 -1.78 -10.07 -0.35
C LEU A 84 -2.37 -10.11 1.07
N SER A 85 -3.04 -11.19 1.44
CA SER A 85 -3.84 -11.30 2.67
C SER A 85 -3.05 -11.08 3.96
N GLN A 86 -1.80 -11.54 4.05
CA GLN A 86 -1.00 -11.42 5.26
C GLN A 86 -0.63 -9.99 5.63
N GLY A 87 -0.39 -9.14 4.62
CA GLY A 87 -0.03 -7.73 4.80
C GLY A 87 -1.22 -6.79 4.97
N MET A 88 -2.45 -7.29 4.83
CA MET A 88 -3.66 -6.49 4.71
C MET A 88 -4.13 -5.93 6.06
N ARG A 89 -4.50 -4.67 6.09
CA ARG A 89 -5.04 -3.94 7.25
C ARG A 89 -6.15 -3.01 6.79
N PHE A 90 -7.10 -2.73 7.68
CA PHE A 90 -8.27 -1.91 7.41
C PHE A 90 -8.30 -0.67 8.31
N SER A 91 -8.63 0.47 7.74
CA SER A 91 -8.99 1.70 8.46
C SER A 91 -10.39 2.14 8.05
N LEU A 92 -11.24 2.41 9.05
CA LEU A 92 -12.60 2.86 8.86
C LEU A 92 -12.68 4.37 9.13
N ASN A 93 -13.22 5.14 8.17
CA ASN A 93 -13.42 6.59 8.28
C ASN A 93 -12.16 7.37 8.73
N GLY A 94 -10.98 6.90 8.31
CA GLY A 94 -9.70 7.51 8.69
C GLY A 94 -9.21 7.20 10.11
N GLY A 95 -9.80 6.18 10.75
CA GLY A 95 -9.37 5.69 12.05
C GLY A 95 -8.12 4.81 11.99
N GLU A 96 -7.80 4.21 13.12
CA GLU A 96 -6.65 3.30 13.29
C GLU A 96 -6.73 2.07 12.37
N TYR A 97 -5.57 1.60 11.88
CA TYR A 97 -5.47 0.37 11.10
C TYR A 97 -5.60 -0.89 11.95
N LYS A 98 -6.49 -1.80 11.53
CA LYS A 98 -6.77 -3.08 12.21
C LYS A 98 -6.68 -4.25 11.24
N VAL A 99 -6.33 -5.42 11.74
CA VAL A 99 -6.32 -6.67 10.95
C VAL A 99 -7.75 -7.05 10.52
N ASN A 100 -8.70 -6.86 11.44
CA ASN A 100 -10.12 -7.13 11.21
C ASN A 100 -10.94 -5.98 11.79
N LEU A 101 -12.06 -5.68 11.15
CA LEU A 101 -13.08 -4.78 11.69
C LEU A 101 -14.26 -5.62 12.14
N SER A 102 -14.78 -5.35 13.33
CA SER A 102 -15.99 -5.98 13.88
C SER A 102 -16.96 -4.91 14.38
N ASN A 103 -18.24 -5.23 14.37
CA ASN A 103 -19.31 -4.33 14.82
C ASN A 103 -19.28 -2.97 14.10
N VAL A 104 -19.03 -2.99 12.79
CA VAL A 104 -19.10 -1.77 11.98
C VAL A 104 -20.55 -1.42 11.78
N SER A 105 -20.91 -0.18 12.18
CA SER A 105 -22.27 0.34 12.01
C SER A 105 -22.38 1.08 10.68
N VAL A 106 -23.40 0.72 9.88
CA VAL A 106 -23.76 1.39 8.63
C VAL A 106 -25.27 1.47 8.54
N LEU A 107 -25.83 2.65 8.80
CA LEU A 107 -27.27 2.84 8.79
C LEU A 107 -27.85 2.67 7.36
N ALA A 108 -29.14 2.44 7.26
CA ALA A 108 -29.81 2.29 5.97
C ALA A 108 -29.60 3.53 5.08
N GLY A 109 -29.07 3.33 3.88
CA GLY A 109 -28.75 4.41 2.93
C GLY A 109 -27.45 5.17 3.21
N GLU A 110 -26.78 4.95 4.33
CA GLU A 110 -25.53 5.60 4.66
C GLU A 110 -24.32 4.93 4.01
N SER A 111 -23.23 5.66 3.98
CA SER A 111 -21.95 5.21 3.43
C SER A 111 -20.82 5.35 4.46
N ILE A 112 -19.90 4.41 4.43
CA ILE A 112 -18.64 4.45 5.17
C ILE A 112 -17.45 4.49 4.21
N LYS A 113 -16.36 5.10 4.65
CA LYS A 113 -15.07 5.09 3.94
C LYS A 113 -14.22 3.97 4.51
N LEU A 114 -13.84 3.03 3.67
CA LEU A 114 -12.92 1.96 4.00
C LEU A 114 -11.61 2.17 3.24
N ARG A 115 -10.51 2.24 3.96
CA ARG A 115 -9.15 2.18 3.41
C ARG A 115 -8.56 0.83 3.73
N LEU A 116 -8.11 0.15 2.69
CA LEU A 116 -7.35 -1.07 2.78
C LEU A 116 -5.89 -0.75 2.51
N ARG A 117 -5.01 -1.21 3.39
CA ARG A 117 -3.56 -1.10 3.26
C ARG A 117 -2.96 -2.49 3.21
N VAL A 118 -2.08 -2.75 2.24
CA VAL A 118 -1.28 -3.98 2.15
C VAL A 118 0.18 -3.61 2.33
N ASN A 119 0.77 -4.03 3.43
CA ASN A 119 2.19 -3.83 3.69
C ASN A 119 3.03 -4.84 2.89
N ASP A 120 4.28 -4.50 2.67
CA ASP A 120 5.23 -5.32 1.92
C ASP A 120 4.74 -5.72 0.51
N PHE A 121 3.92 -4.85 -0.10
CA PHE A 121 3.40 -5.05 -1.44
C PHE A 121 4.49 -4.85 -2.48
N ASP A 122 4.69 -5.87 -3.32
CA ASP A 122 5.52 -5.84 -4.54
C ASP A 122 6.80 -4.97 -4.45
N LYS A 123 7.80 -5.48 -3.73
CA LYS A 123 9.11 -4.82 -3.56
C LYS A 123 9.85 -4.57 -4.89
N THR A 124 9.46 -5.27 -5.96
CA THR A 124 10.07 -5.13 -7.30
C THR A 124 9.46 -3.99 -8.11
N ASN A 125 8.38 -3.39 -7.63
CA ASN A 125 7.63 -2.33 -8.32
C ASN A 125 7.13 -2.75 -9.72
N SER A 126 6.82 -4.03 -9.92
CA SER A 126 6.48 -4.63 -11.21
C SER A 126 4.99 -4.90 -11.39
N ALA A 127 4.25 -5.13 -10.31
CA ALA A 127 2.80 -5.37 -10.36
C ALA A 127 2.05 -4.13 -10.89
N ARG A 128 1.06 -4.35 -11.73
CA ARG A 128 0.24 -3.31 -12.36
C ARG A 128 -1.24 -3.42 -12.03
N ASN A 129 -1.68 -4.61 -11.63
CA ASN A 129 -3.07 -4.88 -11.27
C ASN A 129 -3.14 -5.72 -10.00
N VAL A 130 -4.23 -5.58 -9.26
CA VAL A 130 -4.53 -6.39 -8.09
C VAL A 130 -5.96 -6.89 -8.11
N TRP A 131 -6.18 -8.04 -7.51
CA TRP A 131 -7.47 -8.62 -7.18
C TRP A 131 -7.59 -8.60 -5.66
N ILE A 132 -8.62 -7.97 -5.14
CA ILE A 132 -8.83 -7.81 -3.69
C ILE A 132 -10.08 -8.55 -3.29
N TYR A 133 -9.92 -9.38 -2.28
CA TYR A 133 -11.01 -10.08 -1.64
C TYR A 133 -11.04 -9.75 -0.14
N VAL A 134 -12.20 -9.29 0.34
CA VAL A 134 -12.44 -8.99 1.75
C VAL A 134 -13.70 -9.72 2.19
N GLN A 135 -13.55 -10.69 3.08
CA GLN A 135 -14.70 -11.38 3.67
C GLN A 135 -15.56 -10.40 4.49
N ALA A 136 -16.87 -10.48 4.31
CA ALA A 136 -17.83 -9.65 5.01
C ALA A 136 -18.96 -10.51 5.60
N THR A 137 -19.22 -10.38 6.89
CA THR A 137 -20.31 -11.11 7.57
C THR A 137 -21.22 -10.15 8.34
N SER A 138 -22.50 -10.51 8.47
CA SER A 138 -23.49 -9.77 9.30
C SER A 138 -24.65 -10.70 9.64
N ASN A 139 -24.96 -10.85 10.92
CA ASN A 139 -26.12 -11.59 11.37
C ASN A 139 -27.44 -10.86 11.02
N THR A 140 -27.43 -9.52 11.09
CA THR A 140 -28.60 -8.69 10.72
C THR A 140 -29.07 -8.95 9.29
N LEU A 141 -28.15 -9.27 8.37
CA LEU A 141 -28.42 -9.52 6.96
C LEU A 141 -28.33 -11.01 6.58
N ASN A 142 -28.10 -11.90 7.53
CA ASN A 142 -27.82 -13.31 7.29
C ASN A 142 -26.69 -13.53 6.25
N MET A 143 -25.66 -12.68 6.31
CA MET A 143 -24.46 -12.81 5.50
C MET A 143 -23.45 -13.68 6.24
N GLU A 144 -23.16 -14.84 5.68
CA GLU A 144 -22.22 -15.81 6.21
C GLU A 144 -20.83 -15.66 5.57
N THR A 145 -19.95 -16.60 5.86
CA THR A 145 -18.52 -16.61 5.49
C THR A 145 -18.24 -16.54 3.99
N TYR A 146 -19.22 -16.87 3.14
CA TYR A 146 -19.09 -16.82 1.68
C TYR A 146 -19.40 -15.45 1.07
N SER A 147 -19.71 -14.46 1.89
CA SER A 147 -20.02 -13.11 1.42
C SER A 147 -18.80 -12.21 1.53
N GLY A 148 -18.61 -11.33 0.57
CA GLY A 148 -17.47 -10.42 0.62
C GLY A 148 -17.43 -9.38 -0.50
N ILE A 149 -16.50 -8.45 -0.32
CA ILE A 149 -16.13 -7.47 -1.33
C ILE A 149 -15.18 -8.15 -2.29
N VAL A 150 -15.56 -8.23 -3.55
CA VAL A 150 -14.73 -8.75 -4.65
C VAL A 150 -14.40 -7.60 -5.57
N LEU A 151 -13.12 -7.26 -5.69
CA LEU A 151 -12.62 -6.22 -6.58
C LEU A 151 -11.67 -6.88 -7.58
N GLU A 152 -12.12 -6.95 -8.82
CA GLU A 152 -11.39 -7.65 -9.87
C GLU A 152 -10.53 -6.68 -10.69
N LYS A 153 -9.27 -7.05 -10.90
CA LYS A 153 -8.33 -6.38 -11.79
C LYS A 153 -8.27 -4.85 -11.60
N LEU A 154 -8.13 -4.42 -10.35
CA LEU A 154 -7.89 -3.01 -10.07
C LEU A 154 -6.53 -2.61 -10.62
N ARG A 155 -6.52 -1.59 -11.47
CA ARG A 155 -5.28 -0.99 -11.95
C ARG A 155 -4.64 -0.17 -10.83
N ILE A 156 -3.36 -0.44 -10.57
CA ILE A 156 -2.56 0.33 -9.65
C ILE A 156 -2.14 1.62 -10.33
N VAL A 157 -2.37 2.74 -9.66
CA VAL A 157 -1.95 4.06 -10.13
C VAL A 157 -0.79 4.50 -9.26
N ASP A 158 0.37 4.74 -9.88
CA ASP A 158 1.60 5.20 -9.21
C ASP A 158 1.70 6.74 -9.24
N ASP A 159 0.57 7.44 -9.18
CA ASP A 159 0.47 8.89 -9.38
C ASP A 159 0.58 9.73 -8.10
N ARG A 160 0.85 9.08 -6.96
CA ARG A 160 1.13 9.80 -5.71
C ARG A 160 2.60 10.19 -5.55
N VAL A 161 3.39 10.05 -6.60
CA VAL A 161 4.74 10.62 -6.61
C VAL A 161 4.60 12.13 -6.66
N LEU A 162 5.00 12.80 -5.59
CA LEU A 162 5.09 14.26 -5.58
C LEU A 162 6.09 14.69 -6.66
N SER A 163 5.95 15.91 -7.17
CA SER A 163 6.83 16.45 -8.23
C SER A 163 8.33 16.38 -7.88
N ASN A 164 8.67 16.24 -6.61
CA ASN A 164 10.02 16.09 -6.09
C ASN A 164 10.43 14.63 -5.80
N GLY A 165 9.63 13.62 -6.23
CA GLY A 165 9.93 12.20 -6.05
C GLY A 165 9.74 11.66 -4.63
N VAL A 166 9.14 12.42 -3.72
CA VAL A 166 8.89 12.03 -2.33
C VAL A 166 7.41 11.76 -2.11
N GLN A 167 7.09 10.70 -1.38
CA GLN A 167 5.72 10.31 -1.06
C GLN A 167 5.53 10.12 0.44
N THR A 168 4.37 10.51 0.93
CA THR A 168 3.89 10.18 2.27
C THR A 168 2.39 9.97 2.25
N ASN A 169 1.90 9.04 3.06
CA ASN A 169 0.47 8.85 3.31
C ASN A 169 -0.06 9.77 4.41
N ASP A 170 0.82 10.33 5.24
CA ASP A 170 0.42 11.27 6.27
C ASP A 170 0.32 12.68 5.67
N ARG A 171 -0.92 13.15 5.45
CA ARG A 171 -1.20 14.48 4.91
C ARG A 171 -0.83 15.61 5.88
N LYS A 172 -0.56 15.29 7.13
CA LYS A 172 -0.18 16.24 8.18
C LYS A 172 1.32 16.44 8.30
N LEU A 173 2.09 15.60 7.59
CA LEU A 173 3.53 15.75 7.44
C LEU A 173 3.85 15.99 5.96
N SER A 174 4.67 17.00 5.68
CA SER A 174 5.11 17.29 4.31
C SER A 174 6.61 17.07 4.21
N TYR A 175 7.02 16.26 3.25
CA TYR A 175 8.43 16.00 2.95
C TYR A 175 8.81 16.70 1.66
N THR A 176 10.01 17.27 1.63
CA THR A 176 10.59 17.88 0.44
C THR A 176 11.99 17.34 0.26
N PHE A 177 12.29 16.77 -0.91
CA PHE A 177 13.64 16.47 -1.31
C PHE A 177 14.32 17.76 -1.78
N VAL A 178 15.53 17.99 -1.27
CA VAL A 178 16.29 19.20 -1.59
C VAL A 178 17.33 18.91 -2.66
N GLN A 179 18.20 17.93 -2.41
CA GLN A 179 19.28 17.55 -3.32
C GLN A 179 19.90 16.21 -2.93
N ALA A 180 20.66 15.61 -3.84
CA ALA A 180 21.59 14.53 -3.57
C ALA A 180 23.02 15.04 -3.78
N GLN A 181 23.96 14.57 -2.95
CA GLN A 181 25.39 14.83 -3.09
C GLN A 181 26.16 13.52 -2.91
N ARG A 182 27.24 13.34 -3.67
CA ARG A 182 28.19 12.23 -3.51
C ARG A 182 29.48 12.75 -2.91
N ASP A 183 30.01 12.04 -1.93
CA ASP A 183 31.36 12.23 -1.46
C ASP A 183 32.32 11.51 -2.41
N ALA A 184 33.22 12.26 -3.03
CA ALA A 184 34.18 11.70 -4.01
C ALA A 184 35.24 10.79 -3.39
N ASN A 185 35.46 10.85 -2.05
CA ASN A 185 36.48 10.06 -1.37
C ASN A 185 35.92 8.73 -0.86
N THR A 186 34.68 8.72 -0.39
CA THR A 186 34.06 7.54 0.23
C THR A 186 33.00 6.88 -0.65
N ASN A 187 32.58 7.53 -1.73
CA ASN A 187 31.40 7.16 -2.54
C ASN A 187 30.07 7.15 -1.78
N ASP A 188 30.03 7.69 -0.58
CA ASP A 188 28.78 7.85 0.15
C ASP A 188 27.87 8.83 -0.57
N VAL A 189 26.57 8.58 -0.50
CA VAL A 189 25.56 9.47 -1.07
C VAL A 189 24.70 10.04 0.04
N TYR A 190 24.60 11.36 0.06
CA TYR A 190 23.79 12.12 1.00
C TYR A 190 22.54 12.64 0.29
N LEU A 191 21.37 12.24 0.80
CA LEU A 191 20.07 12.70 0.35
C LEU A 191 19.54 13.71 1.37
N TYR A 192 19.34 14.94 0.95
CA TYR A 192 18.90 16.05 1.81
C TYR A 192 17.39 16.22 1.70
N PHE A 193 16.73 16.23 2.85
CA PHE A 193 15.29 16.37 2.96
C PHE A 193 14.92 17.47 3.95
N LYS A 194 13.68 17.95 3.81
CA LYS A 194 12.98 18.75 4.79
C LYS A 194 11.69 18.06 5.19
N LEU A 195 11.35 18.12 6.49
CA LEU A 195 10.09 17.66 7.04
C LEU A 195 9.37 18.84 7.68
N LYS A 196 8.14 19.12 7.26
CA LYS A 196 7.28 20.14 7.86
C LYS A 196 6.15 19.47 8.66
N ASN A 197 5.98 19.91 9.90
CA ASN A 197 4.92 19.48 10.79
C ASN A 197 3.65 20.32 10.56
N ASN A 198 2.65 19.77 9.88
CA ASN A 198 1.33 20.38 9.66
C ASN A 198 0.25 19.82 10.59
N THR A 199 0.61 19.05 11.64
CA THR A 199 -0.35 18.40 12.54
C THR A 199 -1.09 19.38 13.45
N GLY A 200 -0.60 20.62 13.58
CA GLY A 200 -1.09 21.60 14.57
C GLY A 200 -0.65 21.31 16.00
N LYS A 201 0.19 20.29 16.24
CA LYS A 201 0.71 19.90 17.56
C LYS A 201 2.23 19.85 17.54
N HIS A 202 2.85 20.06 18.69
CA HIS A 202 4.26 19.77 18.89
C HIS A 202 4.50 18.26 18.81
N LEU A 203 5.35 17.82 17.91
CA LEU A 203 5.80 16.43 17.81
C LEU A 203 7.05 16.24 18.66
N ARG A 204 7.04 15.22 19.53
CA ARG A 204 8.17 14.89 20.41
C ARG A 204 8.90 13.67 19.94
N ASN A 205 10.23 13.71 20.07
CA ASN A 205 11.11 12.60 19.74
C ASN A 205 10.81 12.03 18.34
N VAL A 206 10.69 12.92 17.33
CA VAL A 206 10.56 12.49 15.93
C VAL A 206 11.85 11.80 15.55
N THR A 207 11.77 10.49 15.33
CA THR A 207 12.91 9.62 15.09
C THR A 207 12.92 9.11 13.67
N PHE A 208 14.02 9.36 12.97
CA PHE A 208 14.34 8.80 11.65
C PHE A 208 15.27 7.62 11.87
N ARG A 209 14.91 6.44 11.38
CA ARG A 209 15.72 5.23 11.57
C ARG A 209 15.51 4.18 10.51
N ASN A 210 16.46 3.26 10.43
CA ASN A 210 16.28 2.00 9.71
C ASN A 210 15.39 1.05 10.50
N TYR A 211 14.53 0.37 9.77
CA TYR A 211 13.85 -0.81 10.26
C TYR A 211 14.21 -2.00 9.37
N TYR A 212 13.89 -3.23 9.76
CA TYR A 212 14.29 -4.48 9.08
C TYR A 212 14.05 -4.48 7.55
N ASN A 213 13.19 -3.62 7.04
CA ASN A 213 12.85 -3.49 5.62
C ASN A 213 13.26 -2.14 5.01
N SER A 214 13.99 -1.28 5.73
CA SER A 214 14.49 -0.03 5.16
C SER A 214 15.64 -0.33 4.22
N GLN A 215 15.50 0.03 2.96
CA GLN A 215 16.51 -0.13 1.95
C GLN A 215 16.54 1.11 1.06
N ILE A 216 17.75 1.47 0.63
CA ILE A 216 17.92 2.38 -0.48
C ILE A 216 18.43 1.53 -1.64
N ALA A 217 17.77 1.62 -2.79
CA ALA A 217 18.18 0.99 -4.02
C ALA A 217 18.58 2.05 -5.04
N ASP A 218 19.54 1.74 -5.90
CA ASP A 218 19.93 2.59 -7.00
C ASP A 218 19.25 2.18 -8.33
N ASP A 219 19.51 2.95 -9.37
CA ASP A 219 19.03 2.72 -10.74
C ASP A 219 19.77 1.59 -11.48
N GLN A 220 20.79 0.99 -10.86
CA GLN A 220 21.50 -0.18 -11.36
C GLN A 220 20.99 -1.48 -10.72
N GLY A 221 20.10 -1.39 -9.73
CA GLY A 221 19.53 -2.53 -9.01
C GLY A 221 20.31 -2.94 -7.76
N ASN A 222 21.32 -2.19 -7.33
CA ASN A 222 22.02 -2.43 -6.08
C ASN A 222 21.16 -1.95 -4.91
N SER A 223 21.28 -2.61 -3.75
CA SER A 223 20.59 -2.25 -2.51
C SER A 223 21.56 -1.97 -1.39
N TYR A 224 21.31 -0.90 -0.66
CA TYR A 224 22.14 -0.39 0.43
C TYR A 224 21.39 -0.47 1.74
N SER A 225 21.93 -1.19 2.72
CA SER A 225 21.35 -1.35 4.07
C SER A 225 22.11 -0.56 5.15
N ASN A 226 23.36 -0.15 4.85
CA ASN A 226 24.11 0.73 5.74
C ASN A 226 23.68 2.17 5.51
N ILE A 227 22.64 2.59 6.23
CA ILE A 227 21.98 3.89 6.10
C ILE A 227 22.14 4.64 7.41
N LEU A 228 22.62 5.88 7.33
CA LEU A 228 22.80 6.76 8.48
C LEU A 228 21.95 8.02 8.36
N TYR A 229 21.65 8.66 9.47
CA TYR A 229 20.77 9.83 9.58
C TYR A 229 21.46 10.93 10.37
N GLY A 230 21.17 12.19 10.06
CA GLY A 230 21.67 13.32 10.77
C GLY A 230 21.24 14.65 10.18
N THR A 231 21.79 15.74 10.68
CA THR A 231 21.62 17.11 10.14
C THR A 231 22.91 17.67 9.57
N ASN A 232 24.01 16.98 9.81
CA ASN A 232 25.35 17.37 9.35
C ASN A 232 26.12 16.11 8.92
N THR A 233 26.76 16.14 7.78
CA THR A 233 27.52 15.02 7.21
C THR A 233 28.69 14.54 8.09
N ASN A 234 29.17 15.37 9.03
CA ASN A 234 30.22 14.98 9.99
C ASN A 234 29.69 14.21 11.22
N TYR A 235 28.35 14.17 11.40
CA TYR A 235 27.70 13.57 12.57
C TYR A 235 26.50 12.76 12.12
N MET A 236 26.76 11.60 11.49
CA MET A 236 25.76 10.68 11.03
C MET A 236 25.64 9.48 11.97
N SER A 237 24.43 8.97 12.17
CA SER A 237 24.12 7.87 13.10
C SER A 237 23.04 6.96 12.51
N PHE A 238 22.91 5.73 13.02
CA PHE A 238 21.83 4.78 12.63
C PHE A 238 20.42 5.27 12.96
N SER A 239 20.30 6.28 13.80
CA SER A 239 19.03 6.97 14.02
C SER A 239 19.29 8.45 14.33
N TYR A 240 18.35 9.30 13.96
CA TYR A 240 18.36 10.72 14.30
C TYR A 240 17.01 11.08 14.93
N THR A 241 17.03 11.79 16.05
CA THR A 241 15.82 12.18 16.79
C THR A 241 15.81 13.68 17.04
N THR A 242 14.66 14.32 16.85
CA THR A 242 14.44 15.74 17.08
C THR A 242 12.99 16.02 17.48
N ASP A 243 12.76 17.14 18.14
CA ASP A 243 11.43 17.70 18.36
C ASP A 243 11.06 18.63 17.21
N ILE A 244 9.78 18.69 16.82
CA ILE A 244 9.31 19.55 15.75
C ILE A 244 8.04 20.28 16.21
N GLN A 245 8.11 21.62 16.34
CA GLN A 245 6.97 22.43 16.71
C GLN A 245 5.87 22.44 15.65
N ALA A 246 4.65 22.77 16.04
CA ALA A 246 3.56 22.92 15.07
C ALA A 246 3.93 24.00 14.02
N GLY A 247 3.83 23.64 12.74
CA GLY A 247 4.17 24.50 11.60
C GLY A 247 5.67 24.61 11.30
N GLU A 248 6.55 24.07 12.16
CA GLU A 248 7.99 24.08 11.96
C GLU A 248 8.43 23.15 10.84
N GLU A 249 9.51 23.52 10.15
CA GLU A 249 10.21 22.72 9.17
C GLU A 249 11.63 22.43 9.64
N VAL A 250 12.02 21.16 9.64
CA VAL A 250 13.37 20.71 10.01
C VAL A 250 14.05 20.07 8.81
N SER A 251 15.37 20.25 8.70
CA SER A 251 16.19 19.58 7.68
C SER A 251 16.83 18.33 8.26
N PHE A 252 16.89 17.27 7.45
CA PHE A 252 17.61 16.05 7.79
C PHE A 252 18.31 15.45 6.56
N ILE A 253 19.29 14.61 6.81
CA ILE A 253 20.12 13.96 5.81
C ILE A 253 19.97 12.45 5.98
N VAL A 254 19.87 11.74 4.86
CA VAL A 254 19.95 10.30 4.79
C VAL A 254 21.21 9.96 4.01
N GLN A 255 22.13 9.21 4.61
CA GLN A 255 23.37 8.76 3.98
C GLN A 255 23.25 7.29 3.61
N ALA A 256 23.48 6.96 2.35
CA ALA A 256 23.76 5.60 1.90
C ALA A 256 25.27 5.45 1.78
N CYS A 257 25.86 4.45 2.43
CA CYS A 257 27.30 4.21 2.44
C CYS A 257 27.74 3.28 1.32
N ASP A 258 28.97 3.46 0.83
CA ASP A 258 29.63 2.60 -0.17
C ASP A 258 28.80 2.43 -1.45
N VAL A 259 28.25 3.51 -1.96
CA VAL A 259 27.37 3.50 -3.14
C VAL A 259 28.18 3.32 -4.42
N ALA A 260 27.70 2.43 -5.31
CA ALA A 260 28.33 2.19 -6.62
C ALA A 260 28.57 3.51 -7.39
N PRO A 261 29.76 3.73 -7.97
CA PRO A 261 30.11 5.01 -8.61
C PRO A 261 29.19 5.40 -9.77
N GLU A 262 28.64 4.41 -10.48
CA GLU A 262 27.74 4.57 -11.62
C GLU A 262 26.28 4.86 -11.24
N ALA A 263 25.92 4.69 -9.98
CA ALA A 263 24.56 4.97 -9.50
C ALA A 263 24.24 6.46 -9.58
N ASN A 264 23.11 6.82 -10.20
CA ASN A 264 22.71 8.19 -10.42
C ASN A 264 21.34 8.55 -9.82
N LYS A 265 20.51 7.54 -9.52
CA LYS A 265 19.18 7.74 -8.96
C LYS A 265 18.95 6.76 -7.81
N PHE A 266 18.21 7.20 -6.82
CA PHE A 266 17.97 6.46 -5.60
C PHE A 266 16.48 6.40 -5.30
N SER A 267 16.03 5.22 -4.88
CA SER A 267 14.69 4.97 -4.37
C SER A 267 14.79 4.25 -3.05
N GLY A 268 13.88 4.51 -2.13
CA GLY A 268 13.96 3.84 -0.84
C GLY A 268 12.85 4.24 0.12
N ASN A 269 13.03 3.74 1.34
CA ASN A 269 12.15 4.05 2.43
C ASN A 269 12.93 4.20 3.74
N ILE A 270 12.43 5.04 4.63
CA ILE A 270 12.92 5.21 6.00
C ILE A 270 11.73 5.28 6.95
N VAL A 271 11.92 4.78 8.17
CA VAL A 271 10.90 4.88 9.22
C VAL A 271 11.00 6.24 9.90
N VAL A 272 9.85 6.88 10.10
CA VAL A 272 9.71 8.14 10.81
C VAL A 272 8.62 7.96 11.86
N GLU A 273 8.97 8.06 13.13
CA GLU A 273 8.08 7.87 14.26
C GLU A 273 8.08 9.10 15.17
N ALA A 274 7.05 9.29 15.96
CA ALA A 274 7.00 10.30 17.02
C ALA A 274 6.28 9.75 18.25
N ASP A 275 6.76 10.08 19.48
CA ASP A 275 6.22 9.51 20.72
C ASP A 275 4.74 9.88 20.97
N ASN A 276 4.31 11.03 20.52
CA ASN A 276 3.00 11.59 20.83
C ASN A 276 2.09 11.75 19.60
N TYR A 277 2.44 11.12 18.50
CA TYR A 277 1.65 11.16 17.26
C TYR A 277 1.70 9.81 16.54
N VAL A 278 0.55 9.23 16.32
CA VAL A 278 0.40 8.04 15.48
C VAL A 278 0.29 8.50 14.04
N MET A 279 1.28 8.18 13.23
CA MET A 279 1.31 8.51 11.80
C MET A 279 0.38 7.58 11.02
N GLU A 280 -0.27 8.08 9.99
CA GLU A 280 -1.03 7.23 9.06
C GLU A 280 -0.11 6.24 8.33
N ASP A 281 1.11 6.68 8.04
CA ASP A 281 2.21 5.86 7.55
C ASP A 281 3.49 6.37 8.23
N ASP A 282 4.10 5.52 9.02
CA ASP A 282 5.36 5.77 9.71
C ASP A 282 6.58 5.63 8.78
N VAL A 283 6.35 5.51 7.48
CA VAL A 283 7.39 5.29 6.47
C VAL A 283 7.38 6.42 5.45
N LEU A 284 8.52 7.11 5.34
CA LEU A 284 8.81 8.01 4.23
C LEU A 284 9.32 7.19 3.04
N HIS A 285 8.64 7.27 1.93
CA HIS A 285 9.06 6.68 0.65
C HIS A 285 9.61 7.75 -0.29
N PHE A 286 10.63 7.40 -1.05
CA PHE A 286 11.17 8.25 -2.09
C PHE A 286 11.57 7.44 -3.34
N PHE A 287 11.49 8.08 -4.51
CA PHE A 287 11.66 7.38 -5.79
C PHE A 287 12.46 8.22 -6.76
N ASN A 288 13.43 7.58 -7.43
CA ASN A 288 14.21 8.17 -8.52
C ASN A 288 14.83 9.53 -8.18
N LEU A 289 15.20 9.74 -6.93
CA LEU A 289 15.91 10.96 -6.52
C LEU A 289 17.30 10.95 -7.12
N GLY A 290 17.61 11.93 -7.95
CA GLY A 290 18.89 12.03 -8.64
C GLY A 290 19.75 13.15 -8.11
N PHE A 291 21.03 13.16 -8.50
CA PHE A 291 21.88 14.32 -8.33
C PHE A 291 21.29 15.48 -9.13
N ALA A 292 21.39 16.70 -8.58
CA ALA A 292 21.00 17.90 -9.33
C ALA A 292 21.78 17.90 -10.66
N GLN A 293 21.07 17.95 -11.79
CA GLN A 293 21.74 18.21 -13.05
C GLN A 293 22.32 19.62 -12.94
N SER A 294 23.64 19.71 -12.91
CA SER A 294 24.31 20.98 -13.11
C SER A 294 24.02 21.39 -14.55
N TYR A 295 23.08 22.32 -14.73
CA TYR A 295 22.99 23.04 -15.99
C TYR A 295 24.22 23.93 -16.07
N ASN A 296 25.24 23.47 -16.81
CA ASN A 296 26.36 24.27 -17.27
C ASN A 296 25.89 25.20 -18.38
#